data_596a65b35be16241652fbe0d791afedd
#
_entry.id   596a65b35be16241652fbe0d791afedd
#
_cell.length_a   1.000
_cell.length_b   1.000
_cell.length_c   1.000
_cell.angle_alpha   90.00
_cell.angle_beta   90.00
_cell.angle_gamma   90.00
#
_symmetry.space_group_name_H-M   'P 1'
#
loop_
_entity.id
_entity.type
_entity.pdbx_description
1 polymer ?
#
loop_
_entity_poly.entity_id
_entity_poly.type
_entity_poly.pdbx_seq_one_letter_code
_entity_poly.pdbx_strand_id
1 'polypeptide(L)'
;MFKKTLAGMFGLLISLAGCQSPDNAQTEQTAVQETSAIADTVKREPRPKPEFYSFKGVEKKRVYICMDPAEDTFHQKHDCPVLISCASTFRNLSLPRAVEAFDRYNCETCSADLAYVFDENSVQFETGL
;
A
#
# COMPACT_ATOMS: atom_id res chain seq x y z
N MET A 1 -10.24 52.97 -12.55
CA MET A 1 -10.08 53.38 -13.96
C MET A 1 -9.53 52.21 -14.76
N PHE A 2 -10.12 52.00 -15.98
CA PHE A 2 -9.81 51.01 -17.03
C PHE A 2 -10.20 49.56 -16.72
N LYS A 3 -11.33 49.05 -17.16
CA LYS A 3 -11.93 48.81 -18.51
C LYS A 3 -11.04 47.93 -19.41
N LYS A 4 -11.51 46.72 -19.69
CA LYS A 4 -11.96 46.21 -21.02
C LYS A 4 -11.99 44.68 -20.91
N THR A 5 -13.15 44.04 -20.89
CA THR A 5 -13.92 43.47 -22.04
C THR A 5 -13.07 42.92 -23.22
N LEU A 6 -13.13 41.62 -23.43
CA LEU A 6 -13.36 41.09 -24.75
C LEU A 6 -14.00 39.70 -24.69
N ALA A 7 -15.13 39.62 -25.32
CA ALA A 7 -15.87 38.45 -25.68
C ALA A 7 -15.15 37.73 -26.82
N GLY A 8 -15.18 36.43 -26.83
CA GLY A 8 -14.70 35.61 -27.95
C GLY A 8 -15.46 34.30 -27.97
N MET A 9 -16.56 34.38 -28.58
CA MET A 9 -17.47 33.33 -29.00
C MET A 9 -16.85 32.62 -30.20
N PHE A 10 -16.54 31.34 -30.12
CA PHE A 10 -16.36 30.50 -31.28
C PHE A 10 -16.95 29.14 -31.03
N GLY A 11 -18.12 28.97 -31.54
CA GLY A 11 -18.75 27.70 -31.75
C GLY A 11 -18.10 26.98 -32.93
N LEU A 12 -17.87 25.72 -32.78
CA LEU A 12 -17.79 24.83 -33.94
C LEU A 12 -18.45 23.49 -33.59
N LEU A 13 -19.62 23.38 -34.12
CA LEU A 13 -20.34 22.13 -34.37
C LEU A 13 -19.59 21.31 -35.40
N ILE A 14 -19.28 20.09 -35.13
CA ILE A 14 -19.13 19.08 -36.17
C ILE A 14 -19.88 17.82 -35.72
N SER A 15 -20.85 17.59 -36.49
CA SER A 15 -21.78 16.48 -36.55
C SER A 15 -21.13 15.19 -37.06
N LEU A 16 -21.63 14.09 -36.51
CA LEU A 16 -22.21 12.95 -37.21
C LEU A 16 -21.38 12.12 -38.19
N ALA A 17 -21.46 10.95 -37.94
CA ALA A 17 -21.82 9.77 -38.73
C ALA A 17 -20.83 8.67 -38.44
N GLY A 18 -21.20 7.56 -38.03
CA GLY A 18 -22.30 6.71 -38.43
C GLY A 18 -21.76 5.39 -38.87
N CYS A 19 -22.40 4.40 -38.33
CA CYS A 19 -22.72 3.14 -38.98
C CYS A 19 -21.60 2.17 -39.32
N GLN A 20 -21.83 1.08 -38.81
CA GLN A 20 -22.30 -0.21 -39.34
C GLN A 20 -21.26 -1.32 -39.18
N SER A 21 -21.65 -2.26 -38.37
CA SER A 21 -21.34 -3.67 -38.60
C SER A 21 -21.97 -4.13 -39.91
N PRO A 22 -21.44 -5.14 -40.58
CA PRO A 22 -21.73 -6.48 -40.11
C PRO A 22 -20.67 -7.57 -40.38
N ASP A 23 -20.81 -8.62 -39.60
CA ASP A 23 -20.67 -10.04 -39.92
C ASP A 23 -19.34 -10.65 -40.37
N ASN A 24 -18.97 -11.58 -39.50
CA ASN A 24 -18.60 -12.96 -39.81
C ASN A 24 -17.21 -13.25 -40.39
N ALA A 25 -16.37 -13.77 -39.49
CA ALA A 25 -15.59 -14.98 -39.78
C ALA A 25 -14.94 -15.49 -38.47
N GLN A 26 -15.33 -16.66 -38.11
CA GLN A 26 -14.64 -17.54 -37.15
C GLN A 26 -13.16 -17.69 -37.55
N THR A 27 -12.30 -17.47 -36.59
CA THR A 27 -11.04 -18.23 -36.52
C THR A 27 -10.68 -18.38 -35.04
N GLU A 28 -10.72 -19.61 -34.61
CA GLU A 28 -10.07 -20.11 -33.41
C GLU A 28 -8.67 -19.53 -33.30
N GLN A 29 -8.34 -18.99 -32.13
CA GLN A 29 -7.04 -19.29 -31.54
C GLN A 29 -6.91 -18.73 -30.15
N THR A 30 -6.72 -19.68 -29.25
CA THR A 30 -5.86 -19.64 -28.07
C THR A 30 -6.22 -18.63 -26.99
N ALA A 31 -6.94 -19.15 -26.03
CA ALA A 31 -7.09 -18.63 -24.70
C ALA A 31 -5.70 -18.36 -24.10
N VAL A 32 -5.27 -17.11 -24.12
CA VAL A 32 -4.38 -16.60 -23.09
C VAL A 32 -5.27 -16.24 -21.92
N GLN A 33 -5.30 -17.12 -20.98
CA GLN A 33 -5.90 -16.94 -19.67
C GLN A 33 -5.13 -15.85 -18.98
N GLU A 34 -5.53 -14.60 -19.18
CA GLU A 34 -5.24 -13.54 -18.23
C GLU A 34 -5.96 -13.93 -16.95
N THR A 35 -5.23 -14.56 -16.08
CA THR A 35 -5.59 -14.71 -14.68
C THR A 35 -5.61 -13.30 -14.10
N SER A 36 -6.73 -12.62 -14.25
CA SER A 36 -7.10 -11.51 -13.39
C SER A 36 -7.07 -12.06 -11.98
N ALA A 37 -5.96 -11.84 -11.30
CA ALA A 37 -5.92 -11.98 -9.86
C ALA A 37 -6.96 -11.00 -9.31
N ILE A 38 -8.15 -11.52 -9.08
CA ILE A 38 -9.13 -10.90 -8.21
C ILE A 38 -8.39 -10.78 -6.88
N ALA A 39 -7.90 -9.59 -6.59
CA ALA A 39 -7.46 -9.25 -5.25
C ALA A 39 -8.71 -9.34 -4.39
N ASP A 40 -8.92 -10.53 -3.88
CA ASP A 40 -9.88 -10.79 -2.81
C ASP A 40 -9.40 -9.92 -1.64
N THR A 41 -10.07 -8.81 -1.44
CA THR A 41 -9.83 -7.92 -0.30
C THR A 41 -10.42 -8.63 0.92
N VAL A 42 -9.78 -9.72 1.30
CA VAL A 42 -9.97 -10.33 2.59
C VAL A 42 -9.54 -9.28 3.59
N LYS A 43 -10.49 -8.58 4.17
CA LYS A 43 -10.29 -7.71 5.31
C LYS A 43 -9.68 -8.56 6.41
N ARG A 44 -8.33 -8.54 6.48
CA ARG A 44 -7.61 -9.25 7.52
C ARG A 44 -7.99 -8.65 8.87
N GLU A 45 -8.42 -9.50 9.77
CA GLU A 45 -8.54 -9.11 11.16
C GLU A 45 -7.13 -8.79 11.69
N PRO A 46 -6.94 -7.65 12.36
CA PRO A 46 -5.63 -7.28 12.91
C PRO A 46 -5.11 -8.36 13.83
N ARG A 47 -3.83 -8.64 13.76
CA ARG A 47 -3.17 -9.57 14.68
C ARG A 47 -3.25 -9.04 16.12
N PRO A 48 -3.26 -9.91 17.13
CA PRO A 48 -3.18 -9.49 18.51
C PRO A 48 -1.87 -8.72 18.77
N LYS A 49 -1.83 -7.99 19.88
CA LYS A 49 -0.60 -7.30 20.31
C LYS A 49 0.57 -8.28 20.39
N PRO A 50 1.79 -7.88 19.90
CA PRO A 50 2.98 -8.69 20.06
C PRO A 50 3.27 -8.99 21.56
N GLU A 51 3.46 -10.25 21.89
CA GLU A 51 3.79 -10.67 23.26
C GLU A 51 5.26 -10.39 23.60
N PHE A 52 6.13 -10.46 22.60
CA PHE A 52 7.56 -10.20 22.72
C PHE A 52 8.03 -9.23 21.63
N TYR A 53 8.94 -8.34 22.00
CA TYR A 53 9.70 -7.52 21.05
C TYR A 53 10.99 -6.98 21.68
N SER A 54 12.01 -6.82 20.86
CA SER A 54 13.30 -6.23 21.24
C SER A 54 13.75 -5.24 20.17
N PHE A 55 14.11 -4.03 20.60
CA PHE A 55 14.54 -2.97 19.69
C PHE A 55 16.06 -2.78 19.62
N LYS A 56 16.83 -3.75 20.11
CA LYS A 56 18.28 -3.65 20.18
C LYS A 56 18.88 -3.29 18.81
N GLY A 57 19.58 -2.17 18.75
CA GLY A 57 20.19 -1.64 17.52
C GLY A 57 19.25 -0.91 16.56
N VAL A 58 17.95 -0.85 16.85
CA VAL A 58 16.95 -0.18 16.00
C VAL A 58 16.05 0.81 16.75
N GLU A 59 16.43 1.21 17.96
CA GLU A 59 15.65 2.09 18.84
C GLU A 59 15.31 3.44 18.18
N LYS A 60 16.21 3.93 17.33
CA LYS A 60 16.06 5.22 16.63
C LYS A 60 15.49 5.08 15.21
N LYS A 61 15.23 3.84 14.77
CA LYS A 61 14.74 3.60 13.41
C LYS A 61 13.36 4.21 13.22
N ARG A 62 13.17 4.88 12.08
CA ARG A 62 11.89 5.48 11.69
C ARG A 62 11.16 4.55 10.75
N VAL A 63 9.85 4.47 10.92
CA VAL A 63 8.96 3.65 10.12
C VAL A 63 7.67 4.41 9.80
N TYR A 64 6.95 3.93 8.81
CA TYR A 64 5.64 4.45 8.41
C TYR A 64 4.55 3.46 8.84
N ILE A 65 3.43 3.98 9.30
CA ILE A 65 2.23 3.18 9.57
C ILE A 65 1.02 3.78 8.88
N CYS A 66 0.09 2.93 8.47
CA CYS A 66 -1.25 3.33 8.10
C CYS A 66 -2.10 3.52 9.36
N MET A 67 -2.90 4.58 9.42
CA MET A 67 -3.79 4.85 10.56
C MET A 67 -5.13 4.13 10.47
N ASP A 68 -5.31 3.27 9.47
CA ASP A 68 -6.46 2.39 9.40
C ASP A 68 -6.40 1.36 10.54
N PRO A 69 -7.48 1.18 11.33
CA PRO A 69 -7.53 0.19 12.39
C PRO A 69 -7.42 -1.27 11.90
N ALA A 70 -7.75 -1.52 10.63
CA ALA A 70 -7.64 -2.84 10.03
C ALA A 70 -6.20 -3.21 9.64
N GLU A 71 -5.31 -2.21 9.55
CA GLU A 71 -3.90 -2.40 9.25
C GLU A 71 -3.11 -2.68 10.52
N ASP A 72 -2.24 -3.68 10.46
CA ASP A 72 -1.43 -4.11 11.60
C ASP A 72 0.08 -4.11 11.31
N THR A 73 0.51 -3.42 10.24
CA THR A 73 1.91 -3.43 9.80
C THR A 73 2.58 -2.06 9.86
N PHE A 74 3.88 -2.07 10.10
CA PHE A 74 4.75 -0.92 9.85
C PHE A 74 5.63 -1.15 8.61
N HIS A 75 6.08 -0.07 8.00
CA HIS A 75 6.82 -0.07 6.74
C HIS A 75 8.10 0.75 6.87
N GLN A 76 9.23 0.23 6.37
CA GLN A 76 10.47 0.99 6.28
C GLN A 76 10.48 1.95 5.10
N LYS A 77 9.72 1.64 4.05
CA LYS A 77 9.66 2.40 2.82
C LYS A 77 8.33 3.13 2.69
N HIS A 78 8.39 4.41 2.39
CA HIS A 78 7.22 5.25 2.14
C HIS A 78 6.46 4.83 0.87
N ASP A 79 7.16 4.29 -0.10
CA ASP A 79 6.64 3.83 -1.39
C ASP A 79 6.28 2.33 -1.42
N CYS A 80 6.18 1.71 -0.25
CA CYS A 80 5.75 0.31 -0.15
C CYS A 80 4.34 0.13 -0.73
N PRO A 81 4.12 -0.80 -1.66
CA PRO A 81 2.81 -1.03 -2.28
C PRO A 81 1.69 -1.29 -1.26
N VAL A 82 2.02 -2.01 -0.18
CA VAL A 82 1.06 -2.28 0.90
C VAL A 82 0.69 -0.99 1.65
N LEU A 83 1.68 -0.11 1.93
CA LEU A 83 1.41 1.18 2.57
C LEU A 83 0.61 2.11 1.66
N ILE A 84 0.92 2.14 0.35
CA ILE A 84 0.22 3.00 -0.61
C ILE A 84 -1.26 2.62 -0.74
N SER A 85 -1.61 1.35 -0.54
CA SER A 85 -3.00 0.88 -0.55
C SER A 85 -3.79 1.28 0.71
N CYS A 86 -3.16 1.93 1.69
CA CYS A 86 -3.81 2.41 2.90
C CYS A 86 -4.97 3.36 2.58
N ALA A 87 -6.14 3.06 3.10
CA ALA A 87 -7.35 3.88 2.93
C ALA A 87 -7.39 5.11 3.87
N SER A 88 -6.41 5.25 4.76
CA SER A 88 -6.32 6.30 5.77
C SER A 88 -5.04 7.12 5.61
N THR A 89 -4.72 7.91 6.60
CA THR A 89 -3.49 8.73 6.63
C THR A 89 -2.27 7.92 7.06
N PHE A 90 -1.08 8.36 6.63
CA PHE A 90 0.19 7.77 7.06
C PHE A 90 0.78 8.56 8.22
N ARG A 91 1.48 7.85 9.09
CA ARG A 91 2.32 8.46 10.13
C ARG A 91 3.73 7.93 10.06
N ASN A 92 4.70 8.83 10.20
CA ASN A 92 6.10 8.48 10.36
C ASN A 92 6.47 8.65 11.83
N LEU A 93 6.91 7.56 12.46
CA LEU A 93 7.25 7.54 13.89
C LEU A 93 8.42 6.57 14.16
N SER A 94 8.89 6.51 15.39
CA SER A 94 9.94 5.56 15.77
C SER A 94 9.40 4.14 15.77
N LEU A 95 10.25 3.17 15.44
CA LEU A 95 9.90 1.75 15.47
C LEU A 95 9.34 1.31 16.83
N PRO A 96 9.95 1.66 17.98
CA PRO A 96 9.36 1.33 19.27
C PRO A 96 7.93 1.81 19.42
N ARG A 97 7.66 3.05 19.02
CA ARG A 97 6.31 3.61 19.11
C ARG A 97 5.30 2.91 18.19
N ALA A 98 5.73 2.47 17.00
CA ALA A 98 4.87 1.71 16.09
C ALA A 98 4.42 0.38 16.69
N VAL A 99 5.31 -0.29 17.41
CA VAL A 99 5.05 -1.59 18.04
C VAL A 99 4.30 -1.41 19.36
N GLU A 100 4.76 -0.55 20.26
CA GLU A 100 4.23 -0.42 21.61
C GLU A 100 2.87 0.29 21.70
N ALA A 101 2.70 1.36 20.88
CA ALA A 101 1.51 2.21 20.95
C ALA A 101 0.47 1.88 19.89
N PHE A 102 0.86 1.20 18.82
CA PHE A 102 -0.01 0.91 17.68
C PHE A 102 -0.08 -0.59 17.34
N ASP A 103 0.58 -1.44 18.08
CA ASP A 103 0.57 -2.90 17.95
C ASP A 103 0.91 -3.36 16.52
N ARG A 104 1.91 -2.70 15.88
CA ARG A 104 2.27 -2.95 14.50
C ARG A 104 3.38 -4.00 14.38
N TYR A 105 3.23 -4.90 13.42
CA TYR A 105 4.21 -5.88 12.99
C TYR A 105 5.01 -5.41 11.77
N ASN A 106 6.07 -6.08 11.45
CA ASN A 106 6.83 -5.81 10.23
C ASN A 106 6.03 -6.19 8.98
N CYS A 107 6.10 -5.34 7.96
CA CYS A 107 5.59 -5.65 6.63
C CYS A 107 6.54 -6.62 5.93
N GLU A 108 6.07 -7.75 5.47
CA GLU A 108 6.87 -8.75 4.77
C GLU A 108 7.47 -8.22 3.45
N THR A 109 6.81 -7.26 2.82
CA THR A 109 7.25 -6.70 1.54
C THR A 109 8.42 -5.72 1.67
N CYS A 110 8.46 -4.90 2.74
CA CYS A 110 9.46 -3.84 2.85
C CYS A 110 10.15 -3.74 4.21
N SER A 111 9.83 -4.61 5.14
CA SER A 111 10.37 -4.62 6.51
C SER A 111 10.66 -6.02 7.01
N ALA A 112 10.83 -6.98 6.11
CA ALA A 112 11.13 -8.38 6.45
C ALA A 112 12.43 -8.52 7.26
N ASP A 113 13.40 -7.65 7.01
CA ASP A 113 14.67 -7.55 7.74
C ASP A 113 14.51 -7.17 9.22
N LEU A 114 13.35 -6.66 9.62
CA LEU A 114 13.03 -6.32 11.00
C LEU A 114 12.18 -7.39 11.72
N ALA A 115 11.95 -8.53 11.10
CA ALA A 115 11.20 -9.62 11.71
C ALA A 115 11.84 -10.12 13.01
N TYR A 116 13.17 -10.02 13.13
CA TYR A 116 13.90 -10.40 14.34
C TYR A 116 13.50 -9.60 15.60
N VAL A 117 12.90 -8.43 15.42
CA VAL A 117 12.39 -7.61 16.52
C VAL A 117 11.38 -8.40 17.37
N PHE A 118 10.65 -9.33 16.74
CA PHE A 118 9.62 -10.17 17.38
C PHE A 118 10.11 -11.60 17.69
N ASP A 119 11.38 -11.89 17.44
CA ASP A 119 11.94 -13.22 17.69
C ASP A 119 12.66 -13.25 19.06
N GLU A 120 12.13 -14.01 20.00
CA GLU A 120 12.72 -14.20 21.33
C GLU A 120 14.14 -14.76 21.25
N ASN A 121 14.43 -15.57 20.24
CA ASN A 121 15.75 -16.18 20.08
C ASN A 121 16.80 -15.16 19.59
N SER A 122 16.37 -14.08 18.95
CA SER A 122 17.27 -13.04 18.44
C SER A 122 18.09 -12.35 19.54
N VAL A 123 17.60 -12.38 20.78
CA VAL A 123 18.25 -11.75 21.95
C VAL A 123 19.25 -12.67 22.62
N GLN A 124 19.12 -13.99 22.41
CA GLN A 124 19.93 -14.98 23.14
C GLN A 124 21.34 -15.19 22.57
N PHE A 125 21.59 -14.80 21.32
CA PHE A 125 22.89 -15.02 20.68
C PHE A 125 24.05 -14.17 21.22
N GLU A 126 23.78 -13.16 22.04
CA GLU A 126 24.83 -12.28 22.58
C GLU A 126 25.22 -12.55 24.04
N THR A 127 24.57 -13.51 24.70
CA THR A 127 24.95 -13.91 26.07
C THR A 127 25.85 -15.15 26.10
N GLY A 128 26.40 -15.56 24.96
CA GLY A 128 27.37 -16.60 24.84
C GLY A 128 28.72 -16.14 25.42
N LEU A 129 28.89 -16.33 26.73
CA LEU A 129 30.20 -16.43 27.41
C LEU A 129 30.79 -17.80 27.13
#